data_ffeab1c520f2be1cfef21f140ce10911
#
_entry.id   ffeab1c520f2be1cfef21f140ce10911
#
_cell.length_a   1.000
_cell.length_b   1.000
_cell.length_c   1.000
_cell.angle_alpha   90.00
_cell.angle_beta   90.00
_cell.angle_gamma   90.00
#
_symmetry.space_group_name_H-M   'P 1'
#
loop_
_entity.id
_entity.type
_entity.pdbx_description
1 polymer ?
#
loop_
_entity_poly.entity_id
_entity_poly.type
_entity_poly.pdbx_seq_one_letter_code
_entity_poly.pdbx_strand_id
1 'polypeptide(L)'
;MIKDIVKYIYRKNRENFTVNCIILLCGFILMGILFDNISVFYNDQKQSVDKLDPQKEYQLSNTIVEIQNFSSYFKDESHLENMKLFYKALNNSDKFMYLDKFEQCMYMENRIGTNIFACGYEDGEPEYYEDDDGTIKYAIKNVTIGKNTQDYYDFKVTDGRLFNDDDFEDNQIIPVILGAEYKGYYEVGDRFSAEYLFEPKDYEVIGFLEADTAIISQGGIIYLDRYMISPSIIMDDPPTTWDELMYQAESYEEKIEGNAVLTENYSLAEFTAYIEQLTNRYSMFDIQIVTPNASFLDTSLILSCYMGKNMFFLLAGIIFLVLTIINWCFSVNLFKMLSNYFGVQILNGCNENILFNAVFIYKSVFMLSGIGGAVFLLMCMQQFNMFVVIASIIYIVINTIIDKVILRKMLDQDIDHLLRSK
;
A
#
# COMPACT_ATOMS: atom_id res chain seq x y z
N MET A 1 -22.32 2.95 -52.01
CA MET A 1 -21.51 4.17 -51.83
C MET A 1 -20.75 4.20 -50.53
N ILE A 2 -21.36 4.34 -49.31
CA ILE A 2 -20.61 4.36 -48.04
C ILE A 2 -19.72 3.12 -47.88
N LYS A 3 -20.28 1.91 -48.12
CA LYS A 3 -19.53 0.65 -48.03
C LYS A 3 -18.33 0.60 -48.98
N ASP A 4 -18.42 1.17 -50.14
CA ASP A 4 -17.34 1.19 -51.13
C ASP A 4 -16.22 2.16 -50.71
N ILE A 5 -16.62 3.31 -50.17
CA ILE A 5 -15.69 4.28 -49.60
C ILE A 5 -14.92 3.66 -48.42
N VAL A 6 -15.61 3.03 -47.48
CA VAL A 6 -14.98 2.33 -46.32
C VAL A 6 -14.00 1.25 -46.79
N LYS A 7 -14.40 0.44 -47.78
CA LYS A 7 -13.54 -0.60 -48.37
C LYS A 7 -12.30 -0.02 -49.06
N TYR A 8 -12.42 1.11 -49.71
CA TYR A 8 -11.30 1.83 -50.33
C TYR A 8 -10.33 2.34 -49.27
N ILE A 9 -10.86 3.01 -48.22
CA ILE A 9 -10.07 3.52 -47.08
C ILE A 9 -9.29 2.37 -46.45
N TYR A 10 -9.96 1.27 -46.14
CA TYR A 10 -9.34 0.10 -45.51
C TYR A 10 -8.20 -0.49 -46.36
N ARG A 11 -8.43 -0.67 -47.66
CA ARG A 11 -7.41 -1.23 -48.56
C ARG A 11 -6.17 -0.36 -48.66
N LYS A 12 -6.36 0.95 -48.69
CA LYS A 12 -5.27 1.91 -48.86
C LYS A 12 -4.49 2.16 -47.57
N ASN A 13 -5.09 1.88 -46.39
CA ASN A 13 -4.52 2.20 -45.07
C ASN A 13 -4.42 0.98 -44.15
N ARG A 14 -4.32 -0.22 -44.72
CA ARG A 14 -4.36 -1.48 -43.96
C ARG A 14 -3.24 -1.61 -42.93
N GLU A 15 -2.01 -1.22 -43.26
CA GLU A 15 -0.86 -1.31 -42.39
C GLU A 15 -1.01 -0.38 -41.18
N ASN A 16 -1.35 0.88 -41.42
CA ASN A 16 -1.57 1.85 -40.34
C ASN A 16 -2.77 1.47 -39.47
N PHE A 17 -3.80 0.81 -40.02
CA PHE A 17 -4.92 0.27 -39.26
C PHE A 17 -4.43 -0.69 -38.19
N THR A 18 -3.63 -1.68 -38.57
CA THR A 18 -3.10 -2.69 -37.64
C THR A 18 -2.21 -2.07 -36.54
N VAL A 19 -1.30 -1.17 -36.93
CA VAL A 19 -0.41 -0.48 -36.00
C VAL A 19 -1.21 0.32 -34.96
N ASN A 20 -2.21 1.09 -35.42
CA ASN A 20 -3.03 1.88 -34.51
C ASN A 20 -3.92 1.03 -33.57
N CYS A 21 -4.43 -0.11 -34.07
CA CYS A 21 -5.15 -1.06 -33.22
C CYS A 21 -4.24 -1.57 -32.06
N ILE A 22 -3.00 -1.92 -32.36
CA ILE A 22 -2.02 -2.40 -31.36
C ILE A 22 -1.69 -1.28 -30.37
N ILE A 23 -1.44 -0.05 -30.85
CA ILE A 23 -1.15 1.10 -29.98
C ILE A 23 -2.32 1.36 -29.01
N LEU A 24 -3.55 1.36 -29.50
CA LEU A 24 -4.73 1.52 -28.65
C LEU A 24 -4.88 0.37 -27.65
N LEU A 25 -4.70 -0.86 -28.09
CA LEU A 25 -4.76 -2.04 -27.23
C LEU A 25 -3.74 -1.93 -26.10
N CYS A 26 -2.48 -1.68 -26.40
CA CYS A 26 -1.42 -1.56 -25.39
C CYS A 26 -1.67 -0.37 -24.44
N GLY A 27 -2.08 0.78 -24.98
CA GLY A 27 -2.34 1.99 -24.20
C GLY A 27 -3.50 1.81 -23.22
N PHE A 28 -4.59 1.19 -23.64
CA PHE A 28 -5.74 0.92 -22.76
C PHE A 28 -5.49 -0.21 -21.76
N ILE A 29 -4.65 -1.20 -22.07
CA ILE A 29 -4.17 -2.18 -21.08
C ILE A 29 -3.35 -1.47 -20.00
N LEU A 30 -2.39 -0.64 -20.37
CA LEU A 30 -1.58 0.12 -19.40
C LEU A 30 -2.45 1.01 -18.51
N MET A 31 -3.43 1.71 -19.09
CA MET A 31 -4.38 2.50 -18.30
C MET A 31 -5.21 1.63 -17.37
N GLY A 32 -5.62 0.44 -17.79
CA GLY A 32 -6.36 -0.51 -16.96
C GLY A 32 -5.56 -0.95 -15.76
N ILE A 33 -4.31 -1.34 -15.95
CA ILE A 33 -3.39 -1.73 -14.86
C ILE A 33 -3.19 -0.57 -13.88
N LEU A 34 -3.01 0.67 -14.38
CA LEU A 34 -2.88 1.85 -13.52
C LEU A 34 -4.14 2.12 -12.70
N PHE A 35 -5.33 1.99 -13.30
CA PHE A 35 -6.59 2.19 -12.59
C PHE A 35 -6.89 1.06 -11.59
N ASP A 36 -6.48 -0.16 -11.88
CA ASP A 36 -6.62 -1.27 -10.94
C ASP A 36 -5.76 -1.05 -9.70
N ASN A 37 -4.49 -0.68 -9.87
CA ASN A 37 -3.62 -0.28 -8.77
C ASN A 37 -4.20 0.88 -7.94
N ILE A 38 -4.82 1.89 -8.58
CA ILE A 38 -5.53 2.97 -7.88
C ILE A 38 -6.71 2.42 -7.07
N SER A 39 -7.44 1.45 -7.61
CA SER A 39 -8.63 0.87 -7.00
C SER A 39 -8.28 0.01 -5.76
N VAL A 40 -7.25 -0.83 -5.88
CA VAL A 40 -6.69 -1.60 -4.74
C VAL A 40 -6.26 -0.62 -3.66
N PHE A 41 -5.49 0.38 -4.03
CA PHE A 41 -4.99 1.41 -3.13
C PHE A 41 -6.10 2.22 -2.43
N TYR A 42 -7.23 2.46 -3.11
CA TYR A 42 -8.37 3.22 -2.57
C TYR A 42 -9.25 2.38 -1.64
N ASN A 43 -9.36 1.08 -1.90
CA ASN A 43 -10.15 0.18 -1.06
C ASN A 43 -9.41 -0.14 0.25
N ASP A 44 -8.09 -0.36 0.19
CA ASP A 44 -7.26 -0.63 1.37
C ASP A 44 -7.19 0.57 2.31
N GLN A 45 -7.20 1.81 1.79
CA GLN A 45 -7.14 3.03 2.61
C GLN A 45 -8.47 3.45 3.25
N LYS A 46 -9.59 3.04 2.71
CA LYS A 46 -10.88 3.68 3.06
C LYS A 46 -11.47 3.26 4.41
N GLN A 47 -11.08 2.11 4.96
CA GLN A 47 -11.68 1.60 6.20
C GLN A 47 -10.86 1.91 7.47
N SER A 48 -9.54 1.91 7.42
CA SER A 48 -8.68 2.04 8.60
C SER A 48 -8.03 3.42 8.74
N VAL A 49 -7.63 4.05 7.64
CA VAL A 49 -6.80 5.27 7.66
C VAL A 49 -7.56 6.53 8.09
N ASP A 50 -8.88 6.59 7.90
CA ASP A 50 -9.67 7.76 8.34
C ASP A 50 -9.69 7.93 9.89
N LYS A 51 -9.29 6.91 10.65
CA LYS A 51 -9.17 6.93 12.11
C LYS A 51 -7.75 7.15 12.62
N LEU A 52 -6.75 6.88 11.78
CA LEU A 52 -5.35 6.99 12.16
C LEU A 52 -4.84 8.40 11.89
N ASP A 53 -4.40 9.08 12.94
CA ASP A 53 -3.78 10.41 12.84
C ASP A 53 -2.30 10.32 13.26
N PRO A 54 -1.39 10.03 12.31
CA PRO A 54 0.03 9.90 12.62
C PRO A 54 0.63 11.16 13.26
N GLN A 55 0.02 12.32 13.05
CA GLN A 55 0.52 13.59 13.60
C GLN A 55 0.29 13.74 15.11
N LYS A 56 -0.48 12.81 15.70
CA LYS A 56 -0.77 12.82 17.14
C LYS A 56 0.13 11.90 17.96
N GLU A 57 0.88 11.01 17.33
CA GLU A 57 1.73 10.05 18.00
C GLU A 57 3.19 10.47 17.98
N TYR A 58 3.76 10.69 19.14
CA TYR A 58 5.17 11.03 19.35
C TYR A 58 5.92 9.77 19.76
N GLN A 59 6.84 9.30 18.93
CA GLN A 59 7.62 8.10 19.21
C GLN A 59 8.74 8.41 20.20
N LEU A 60 8.94 7.53 21.18
CA LEU A 60 10.14 7.47 21.99
C LEU A 60 11.14 6.53 21.32
N SER A 61 12.38 6.97 21.19
CA SER A 61 13.46 6.15 20.65
C SER A 61 14.68 6.24 21.55
N ASN A 62 15.29 5.10 21.83
CA ASN A 62 16.50 5.06 22.62
C ASN A 62 17.76 5.30 21.77
N THR A 63 18.87 5.61 22.42
CA THR A 63 20.16 5.86 21.76
C THR A 63 21.18 4.76 21.98
N ILE A 64 20.78 3.62 22.55
CA ILE A 64 21.65 2.45 22.69
C ILE A 64 21.82 1.76 21.34
N VAL A 65 22.86 2.12 20.61
CA VAL A 65 23.05 1.72 19.20
C VAL A 65 23.88 0.44 19.06
N GLU A 66 24.58 -0.02 20.12
CA GLU A 66 25.50 -1.16 20.03
C GLU A 66 25.21 -2.22 21.10
N ILE A 67 25.08 -3.49 20.66
CA ILE A 67 24.89 -4.66 21.56
C ILE A 67 25.92 -4.70 22.69
N GLN A 68 27.19 -4.32 22.45
CA GLN A 68 28.21 -4.28 23.48
C GLN A 68 27.92 -3.24 24.57
N ASN A 69 27.33 -2.11 24.19
CA ASN A 69 26.93 -1.08 25.15
C ASN A 69 25.72 -1.54 25.95
N PHE A 70 24.75 -2.19 25.34
CA PHE A 70 23.55 -2.71 25.96
C PHE A 70 23.90 -3.72 27.08
N SER A 71 24.58 -4.81 26.75
CA SER A 71 25.01 -5.82 27.74
C SER A 71 25.89 -5.23 28.86
N SER A 72 26.71 -4.21 28.54
CA SER A 72 27.55 -3.54 29.54
C SER A 72 26.74 -2.68 30.48
N TYR A 73 25.69 -2.06 30.05
CA TYR A 73 24.77 -1.25 30.83
C TYR A 73 24.07 -2.09 31.91
N PHE A 74 23.57 -3.29 31.51
CA PHE A 74 22.85 -4.19 32.43
C PHE A 74 23.74 -5.03 33.35
N LYS A 75 25.07 -4.84 33.34
CA LYS A 75 25.95 -5.40 34.42
C LYS A 75 25.62 -4.85 35.82
N ASP A 76 25.02 -3.67 35.87
CA ASP A 76 24.39 -3.15 37.07
C ASP A 76 22.89 -3.48 37.01
N GLU A 77 22.48 -4.48 37.78
CA GLU A 77 21.10 -4.97 37.85
C GLU A 77 20.08 -3.87 38.20
N SER A 78 20.52 -2.79 38.86
CA SER A 78 19.65 -1.65 39.17
C SER A 78 19.12 -0.94 37.91
N HIS A 79 19.79 -1.07 36.76
CA HIS A 79 19.35 -0.48 35.52
C HIS A 79 18.06 -1.13 34.98
N LEU A 80 17.90 -2.45 35.12
CA LEU A 80 16.65 -3.13 34.74
C LEU A 80 15.48 -2.64 35.60
N GLU A 81 15.68 -2.57 36.92
CA GLU A 81 14.65 -2.06 37.83
C GLU A 81 14.27 -0.60 37.53
N ASN A 82 15.25 0.22 37.22
CA ASN A 82 15.02 1.60 36.79
C ASN A 82 14.22 1.67 35.47
N MET A 83 14.50 0.78 34.54
CA MET A 83 13.77 0.69 33.26
C MET A 83 12.32 0.24 33.48
N LYS A 84 12.08 -0.74 34.35
CA LYS A 84 10.71 -1.15 34.75
C LYS A 84 9.95 0.02 35.39
N LEU A 85 10.59 0.79 36.27
CA LEU A 85 9.99 1.97 36.91
C LEU A 85 9.72 3.10 35.90
N PHE A 86 10.61 3.29 34.93
CA PHE A 86 10.43 4.25 33.85
C PHE A 86 9.21 3.87 32.97
N TYR A 87 9.13 2.61 32.55
CA TYR A 87 7.98 2.09 31.79
C TYR A 87 6.67 2.25 32.57
N LYS A 88 6.67 1.94 33.85
CA LYS A 88 5.51 2.12 34.73
C LYS A 88 5.10 3.60 34.84
N ALA A 89 6.07 4.52 34.86
CA ALA A 89 5.78 5.96 34.88
C ALA A 89 5.19 6.46 33.57
N LEU A 90 5.59 5.91 32.42
CA LEU A 90 4.99 6.21 31.12
C LEU A 90 3.51 5.79 31.07
N ASN A 91 3.20 4.57 31.50
CA ASN A 91 1.84 4.03 31.45
C ASN A 91 0.87 4.66 32.46
N ASN A 92 1.38 5.20 33.57
CA ASN A 92 0.56 5.83 34.63
C ASN A 92 0.38 7.34 34.46
N SER A 93 0.79 7.93 33.34
CA SER A 93 0.61 9.35 33.10
C SER A 93 -0.85 9.70 32.79
N ASP A 94 -1.37 10.77 33.40
CA ASP A 94 -2.67 11.35 33.07
C ASP A 94 -2.58 12.47 32.01
N LYS A 95 -1.38 12.81 31.56
CA LYS A 95 -1.09 13.91 30.62
C LYS A 95 -0.99 13.43 29.17
N PHE A 96 -0.69 12.17 28.97
CA PHE A 96 -0.62 11.53 27.67
C PHE A 96 -0.98 10.05 27.83
N MET A 97 -1.45 9.46 26.76
CA MET A 97 -1.65 8.01 26.64
C MET A 97 -0.38 7.40 26.04
N TYR A 98 0.23 6.46 26.75
CA TYR A 98 1.38 5.72 26.26
C TYR A 98 0.89 4.48 25.50
N LEU A 99 1.34 4.36 24.25
CA LEU A 99 1.04 3.26 23.34
C LEU A 99 2.28 2.38 23.24
N ASP A 100 2.34 1.35 24.06
CA ASP A 100 3.35 0.32 23.98
C ASP A 100 3.05 -0.57 22.76
N LYS A 101 3.92 -0.54 21.77
CA LYS A 101 3.83 -1.34 20.55
C LYS A 101 5.19 -1.45 19.88
N PHE A 102 5.56 -2.66 19.53
CA PHE A 102 6.85 -2.95 18.93
C PHE A 102 6.73 -4.09 17.91
N GLU A 103 7.36 -3.92 16.74
CA GLU A 103 7.45 -4.97 15.72
C GLU A 103 8.73 -5.78 15.97
N GLN A 104 8.55 -7.05 16.35
CA GLN A 104 9.65 -8.01 16.50
C GLN A 104 9.24 -9.36 15.98
N CYS A 105 10.03 -9.96 15.09
CA CYS A 105 9.74 -11.28 14.57
C CYS A 105 9.79 -12.35 15.66
N MET A 106 8.86 -13.30 15.57
CA MET A 106 8.95 -14.58 16.28
C MET A 106 9.57 -15.64 15.38
N TYR A 107 10.24 -16.62 15.93
CA TYR A 107 10.86 -17.69 15.16
C TYR A 107 10.19 -19.03 15.44
N MET A 108 9.79 -19.73 14.38
CA MET A 108 9.10 -21.03 14.45
C MET A 108 9.82 -22.07 13.62
N GLU A 109 9.91 -23.32 14.14
CA GLU A 109 10.45 -24.44 13.39
C GLU A 109 9.56 -24.85 12.21
N ASN A 110 8.25 -24.71 12.37
CA ASN A 110 7.28 -25.08 11.36
C ASN A 110 6.82 -23.87 10.58
N ARG A 111 6.99 -23.93 9.26
CA ARG A 111 6.49 -22.90 8.35
C ARG A 111 4.96 -22.92 8.31
N ILE A 112 4.33 -21.78 8.45
CA ILE A 112 2.88 -21.62 8.32
C ILE A 112 2.52 -21.50 6.84
N GLY A 113 1.95 -22.55 6.27
CA GLY A 113 1.37 -22.59 4.92
C GLY A 113 2.19 -21.92 3.83
N THR A 114 2.10 -20.59 3.69
CA THR A 114 2.78 -19.78 2.67
C THR A 114 3.74 -18.77 3.30
N ASN A 115 4.61 -18.16 2.49
CA ASN A 115 5.59 -17.15 2.97
C ASN A 115 4.98 -15.81 3.37
N ILE A 116 3.69 -15.56 3.11
CA ILE A 116 3.06 -14.26 3.36
C ILE A 116 3.14 -13.79 4.82
N PHE A 117 3.30 -14.73 5.75
CA PHE A 117 3.44 -14.48 7.19
C PHE A 117 4.89 -14.23 7.62
N ALA A 118 5.86 -14.49 6.74
CA ALA A 118 7.26 -14.35 7.06
C ALA A 118 7.70 -12.89 7.02
N CYS A 119 8.60 -12.51 7.95
CA CYS A 119 9.36 -11.26 7.86
C CYS A 119 10.14 -11.24 6.54
N GLY A 120 10.33 -10.06 5.91
CA GLY A 120 11.02 -9.92 4.63
C GLY A 120 10.25 -10.42 3.40
N TYR A 121 9.03 -10.93 3.56
CA TYR A 121 8.23 -11.42 2.42
C TYR A 121 7.95 -10.33 1.38
N GLU A 122 7.61 -9.12 1.82
CA GLU A 122 7.32 -7.98 0.95
C GLU A 122 8.54 -7.54 0.13
N ASP A 123 9.74 -7.77 0.66
CA ASP A 123 11.01 -7.49 0.00
C ASP A 123 11.46 -8.63 -0.93
N GLY A 124 10.70 -9.73 -0.95
CA GLY A 124 10.97 -10.93 -1.75
C GLY A 124 11.98 -11.89 -1.14
N GLU A 125 12.45 -11.63 0.06
CA GLU A 125 13.46 -12.41 0.79
C GLU A 125 12.94 -12.81 2.18
N PRO A 126 12.06 -13.84 2.29
CA PRO A 126 11.57 -14.30 3.58
C PRO A 126 12.72 -14.71 4.50
N GLU A 127 12.73 -14.18 5.71
CA GLU A 127 13.81 -14.38 6.67
C GLU A 127 13.72 -15.72 7.39
N TYR A 128 14.87 -16.34 7.60
CA TYR A 128 15.05 -17.55 8.43
C TYR A 128 16.47 -17.60 8.96
N TYR A 129 16.69 -18.35 10.02
CA TYR A 129 18.03 -18.70 10.46
C TYR A 129 18.14 -20.22 10.70
N GLU A 130 19.36 -20.72 10.68
CA GLU A 130 19.69 -22.12 11.01
C GLU A 130 20.35 -22.12 12.40
N ASP A 131 19.75 -22.88 13.31
CA ASP A 131 20.23 -23.05 14.67
C ASP A 131 21.53 -23.90 14.72
N ASP A 132 22.24 -23.93 15.83
CA ASP A 132 23.50 -24.67 16.01
C ASP A 132 23.36 -26.18 15.75
N ASP A 133 22.17 -26.75 15.93
CA ASP A 133 21.85 -28.14 15.65
C ASP A 133 21.40 -28.42 14.20
N GLY A 134 21.34 -27.38 13.34
CA GLY A 134 20.92 -27.47 11.95
C GLY A 134 19.41 -27.34 11.74
N THR A 135 18.63 -26.98 12.78
CA THR A 135 17.19 -26.73 12.64
C THR A 135 16.93 -25.37 12.01
N ILE A 136 16.10 -25.35 10.97
CA ILE A 136 15.70 -24.09 10.31
C ILE A 136 14.52 -23.48 11.05
N LYS A 137 14.65 -22.21 11.47
CA LYS A 137 13.62 -21.42 12.11
C LYS A 137 13.20 -20.26 11.23
N TYR A 138 11.91 -20.14 10.98
CA TYR A 138 11.31 -19.12 10.10
C TYR A 138 10.87 -17.93 10.92
N ALA A 139 11.30 -16.74 10.51
CA ALA A 139 10.89 -15.49 11.13
C ALA A 139 9.45 -15.15 10.73
N ILE A 140 8.54 -15.10 11.70
CA ILE A 140 7.12 -14.81 11.51
C ILE A 140 6.83 -13.41 12.02
N LYS A 141 6.05 -12.65 11.26
CA LYS A 141 5.65 -11.28 11.62
C LYS A 141 4.87 -11.26 12.91
N ASN A 142 5.37 -10.50 13.89
CA ASN A 142 4.70 -10.29 15.15
C ASN A 142 4.75 -8.81 15.56
N VAL A 143 3.70 -8.37 16.24
CA VAL A 143 3.63 -7.09 16.94
C VAL A 143 3.27 -7.34 18.38
N THR A 144 4.11 -6.88 19.28
CA THR A 144 3.81 -6.85 20.70
C THR A 144 3.08 -5.56 21.04
N ILE A 145 1.98 -5.62 21.78
CA ILE A 145 1.17 -4.45 22.14
C ILE A 145 0.80 -4.41 23.62
N GLY A 146 0.78 -3.20 24.18
CA GLY A 146 0.21 -2.94 25.50
C GLY A 146 -1.31 -2.74 25.44
N LYS A 147 -1.96 -2.77 26.63
CA LYS A 147 -3.40 -2.60 26.76
C LYS A 147 -3.90 -1.29 26.15
N ASN A 148 -3.23 -0.17 26.45
CA ASN A 148 -3.63 1.13 25.90
C ASN A 148 -3.61 1.16 24.37
N THR A 149 -2.72 0.40 23.74
CA THR A 149 -2.63 0.29 22.28
C THR A 149 -3.86 -0.39 21.70
N GLN A 150 -4.30 -1.50 22.29
CA GLN A 150 -5.52 -2.19 21.88
C GLN A 150 -6.75 -1.27 21.94
N ASP A 151 -6.86 -0.51 23.04
CA ASP A 151 -8.00 0.38 23.30
C ASP A 151 -7.96 1.61 22.35
N TYR A 152 -6.78 2.20 22.15
CA TYR A 152 -6.61 3.37 21.28
C TYR A 152 -6.96 3.09 19.82
N TYR A 153 -6.53 1.95 19.29
CA TYR A 153 -6.85 1.55 17.91
C TYR A 153 -8.22 0.87 17.75
N ASP A 154 -9.00 0.73 18.84
CA ASP A 154 -10.34 0.13 18.84
C ASP A 154 -10.35 -1.24 18.15
N PHE A 155 -9.42 -2.13 18.54
CA PHE A 155 -9.32 -3.46 17.97
C PHE A 155 -10.62 -4.22 18.07
N LYS A 156 -10.95 -5.01 17.04
CA LYS A 156 -12.11 -5.87 16.99
C LYS A 156 -11.73 -7.24 16.50
N VAL A 157 -12.36 -8.24 17.06
CA VAL A 157 -12.19 -9.64 16.66
C VAL A 157 -13.43 -10.13 15.94
N THR A 158 -13.21 -10.96 14.93
CA THR A 158 -14.28 -11.66 14.22
C THR A 158 -14.60 -13.01 14.86
N ASP A 159 -13.67 -13.54 15.66
CA ASP A 159 -13.79 -14.79 16.40
C ASP A 159 -12.90 -14.74 17.64
N GLY A 160 -13.32 -15.42 18.73
CA GLY A 160 -12.61 -15.41 19.98
C GLY A 160 -12.79 -14.12 20.80
N ARG A 161 -11.73 -13.65 21.45
CA ARG A 161 -11.71 -12.48 22.33
C ARG A 161 -10.46 -11.62 22.16
N LEU A 162 -10.55 -10.37 22.61
CA LEU A 162 -9.41 -9.47 22.80
C LEU A 162 -8.66 -9.81 24.10
N PHE A 163 -7.47 -9.19 24.28
CA PHE A 163 -6.74 -9.27 25.53
C PHE A 163 -7.52 -8.63 26.68
N ASN A 164 -7.48 -9.28 27.84
CA ASN A 164 -7.90 -8.73 29.11
C ASN A 164 -6.69 -8.41 30.00
N ASP A 165 -6.91 -7.88 31.21
CA ASP A 165 -5.83 -7.47 32.09
C ASP A 165 -4.88 -8.60 32.49
N ASP A 166 -5.41 -9.80 32.70
CA ASP A 166 -4.63 -10.97 33.11
C ASP A 166 -3.72 -11.49 31.99
N ASP A 167 -4.03 -11.16 30.74
CA ASP A 167 -3.24 -11.58 29.57
C ASP A 167 -1.90 -10.84 29.44
N PHE A 168 -1.72 -9.74 30.16
CA PHE A 168 -0.47 -8.95 30.20
C PHE A 168 0.47 -9.35 31.35
N GLU A 169 0.06 -10.31 32.17
CA GLU A 169 0.92 -10.87 33.21
C GLU A 169 1.83 -11.99 32.67
N ASP A 170 2.90 -12.30 33.37
CA ASP A 170 3.85 -13.34 32.97
C ASP A 170 3.26 -14.74 33.19
N ASN A 171 2.54 -15.21 32.18
CA ASN A 171 1.87 -16.51 32.14
C ASN A 171 2.73 -17.56 31.43
N GLN A 172 2.62 -18.82 31.84
CA GLN A 172 3.31 -19.94 31.17
C GLN A 172 2.91 -20.13 29.72
N ILE A 173 1.66 -19.80 29.39
CA ILE A 173 1.13 -19.85 28.02
C ILE A 173 0.68 -18.43 27.68
N ILE A 174 1.28 -17.87 26.63
CA ILE A 174 1.04 -16.50 26.20
C ILE A 174 -0.14 -16.48 25.24
N PRO A 175 -1.23 -15.73 25.53
CA PRO A 175 -2.32 -15.58 24.58
C PRO A 175 -1.87 -14.76 23.38
N VAL A 176 -2.30 -15.17 22.16
CA VAL A 176 -2.07 -14.39 20.93
C VAL A 176 -3.37 -14.18 20.16
N ILE A 177 -3.46 -13.01 19.54
CA ILE A 177 -4.51 -12.71 18.57
C ILE A 177 -3.85 -12.78 17.18
N LEU A 178 -4.51 -13.40 16.23
CA LEU A 178 -3.99 -13.55 14.88
C LEU A 178 -4.70 -12.59 13.92
N GLY A 179 -3.97 -12.12 12.91
CA GLY A 179 -4.54 -11.33 11.83
C GLY A 179 -5.52 -12.16 10.98
N ALA A 180 -6.35 -11.49 10.20
CA ALA A 180 -7.46 -12.12 9.47
C ALA A 180 -7.03 -13.21 8.47
N GLU A 181 -5.84 -13.08 7.85
CA GLU A 181 -5.33 -14.05 6.86
C GLU A 181 -4.86 -15.38 7.49
N TYR A 182 -4.73 -15.45 8.82
CA TYR A 182 -4.42 -16.71 9.52
C TYR A 182 -5.61 -17.68 9.62
N LYS A 183 -6.83 -17.22 9.32
CA LYS A 183 -8.01 -18.09 9.31
C LYS A 183 -7.85 -19.21 8.29
N GLY A 184 -8.07 -20.43 8.74
CA GLY A 184 -7.86 -21.64 7.93
C GLY A 184 -6.49 -22.29 8.13
N TYR A 185 -5.57 -21.65 8.85
CA TYR A 185 -4.32 -22.25 9.35
C TYR A 185 -4.39 -22.55 10.83
N TYR A 186 -5.14 -21.73 11.60
CA TYR A 186 -5.35 -21.87 13.04
C TYR A 186 -6.82 -21.71 13.39
N GLU A 187 -7.19 -22.28 14.55
CA GLU A 187 -8.48 -22.11 15.23
C GLU A 187 -8.27 -21.52 16.64
N VAL A 188 -9.31 -20.88 17.20
CA VAL A 188 -9.26 -20.40 18.59
C VAL A 188 -9.05 -21.58 19.54
N GLY A 189 -8.05 -21.49 20.40
CA GLY A 189 -7.62 -22.55 21.31
C GLY A 189 -6.45 -23.38 20.82
N ASP A 190 -5.99 -23.20 19.58
CA ASP A 190 -4.78 -23.85 19.08
C ASP A 190 -3.56 -23.36 19.83
N ARG A 191 -2.59 -24.27 20.03
CA ARG A 191 -1.33 -23.99 20.73
C ARG A 191 -0.16 -24.26 19.81
N PHE A 192 0.87 -23.42 19.92
CA PHE A 192 2.14 -23.59 19.22
C PHE A 192 3.27 -23.02 20.07
N SER A 193 4.49 -23.44 19.77
CA SER A 193 5.72 -22.89 20.36
C SER A 193 6.44 -22.03 19.36
N ALA A 194 6.94 -20.88 19.80
CA ALA A 194 7.79 -19.98 19.03
C ALA A 194 8.85 -19.37 19.93
N GLU A 195 9.96 -18.94 19.35
CA GLU A 195 10.99 -18.18 20.07
C GLU A 195 10.71 -16.69 19.93
N TYR A 196 10.77 -15.98 21.04
CA TYR A 196 10.76 -14.54 21.11
C TYR A 196 11.99 -14.06 21.87
N LEU A 197 12.77 -13.17 21.29
CA LEU A 197 14.07 -12.73 21.84
C LEU A 197 14.98 -13.92 22.24
N PHE A 198 15.04 -14.94 21.37
CA PHE A 198 15.78 -16.20 21.53
C PHE A 198 15.32 -17.10 22.70
N GLU A 199 14.21 -16.77 23.35
CA GLU A 199 13.60 -17.58 24.40
C GLU A 199 12.38 -18.35 23.86
N PRO A 200 12.33 -19.69 24.01
CA PRO A 200 11.18 -20.47 23.59
C PRO A 200 9.98 -20.19 24.51
N LYS A 201 8.83 -19.91 23.92
CA LYS A 201 7.57 -19.62 24.59
C LYS A 201 6.45 -20.44 23.97
N ASP A 202 5.46 -20.81 24.80
CA ASP A 202 4.22 -21.44 24.34
C ASP A 202 3.12 -20.43 24.21
N TYR A 203 2.39 -20.50 23.11
CA TYR A 203 1.33 -19.57 22.75
C TYR A 203 0.00 -20.27 22.58
N GLU A 204 -1.12 -19.58 22.88
CA GLU A 204 -2.47 -20.04 22.61
C GLU A 204 -3.23 -18.98 21.82
N VAL A 205 -3.85 -19.37 20.72
CA VAL A 205 -4.67 -18.49 19.88
C VAL A 205 -5.98 -18.18 20.61
N ILE A 206 -6.20 -16.90 20.95
CA ILE A 206 -7.41 -16.46 21.67
C ILE A 206 -8.43 -15.76 20.78
N GLY A 207 -8.04 -15.34 19.57
CA GLY A 207 -8.93 -14.64 18.64
C GLY A 207 -8.31 -14.32 17.30
N PHE A 208 -9.14 -13.80 16.40
CA PHE A 208 -8.77 -13.32 15.08
C PHE A 208 -9.27 -11.89 14.89
N LEU A 209 -8.39 -10.97 14.49
CA LEU A 209 -8.76 -9.59 14.19
C LEU A 209 -9.73 -9.50 13.00
N GLU A 210 -10.49 -8.41 12.95
CA GLU A 210 -11.18 -8.01 11.73
C GLU A 210 -10.16 -7.70 10.64
N ALA A 211 -10.50 -7.99 9.37
CA ALA A 211 -9.66 -7.66 8.23
C ALA A 211 -9.41 -6.15 8.14
N ASP A 212 -8.29 -5.77 7.56
CA ASP A 212 -7.85 -4.38 7.40
C ASP A 212 -7.61 -3.64 8.73
N THR A 213 -7.46 -4.36 9.85
CA THR A 213 -7.02 -3.75 11.11
C THR A 213 -5.59 -3.23 10.94
N ALA A 214 -5.37 -1.95 11.27
CA ALA A 214 -4.08 -1.30 11.07
C ALA A 214 -3.65 -0.50 12.30
N ILE A 215 -2.33 -0.37 12.47
CA ILE A 215 -1.70 0.49 13.47
C ILE A 215 -0.63 1.36 12.82
N ILE A 216 -0.23 2.43 13.51
CA ILE A 216 0.96 3.21 13.16
C ILE A 216 2.16 2.52 13.82
N SER A 217 3.17 2.19 13.05
CA SER A 217 4.43 1.62 13.53
C SER A 217 5.62 2.50 13.16
N GLN A 218 6.84 2.10 13.53
CA GLN A 218 8.07 2.85 13.25
C GLN A 218 8.28 3.11 11.75
N GLY A 219 7.89 2.16 10.90
CA GLY A 219 7.99 2.25 9.44
C GLY A 219 6.81 2.91 8.73
N GLY A 220 5.73 3.25 9.45
CA GLY A 220 4.49 3.79 8.87
C GLY A 220 3.25 3.04 9.34
N ILE A 221 2.22 3.03 8.48
CA ILE A 221 0.98 2.27 8.76
C ILE A 221 1.19 0.82 8.33
N ILE A 222 0.97 -0.10 9.25
CA ILE A 222 1.00 -1.54 8.98
C ILE A 222 -0.39 -2.15 9.15
N TYR A 223 -0.74 -3.06 8.24
CA TYR A 223 -1.96 -3.87 8.31
C TYR A 223 -1.66 -5.18 9.01
N LEU A 224 -2.45 -5.49 10.02
CA LEU A 224 -2.21 -6.62 10.92
C LEU A 224 -2.76 -7.97 10.39
N ASP A 225 -3.31 -8.01 9.18
CA ASP A 225 -3.89 -9.22 8.61
C ASP A 225 -2.95 -10.42 8.58
N ARG A 226 -1.63 -10.16 8.44
CA ARG A 226 -0.55 -11.16 8.35
C ARG A 226 0.37 -11.18 9.56
N TYR A 227 -0.05 -10.56 10.66
CA TYR A 227 0.74 -10.49 11.89
C TYR A 227 0.14 -11.39 12.97
N MET A 228 1.01 -11.93 13.81
CA MET A 228 0.66 -12.37 15.14
C MET A 228 0.70 -11.15 16.06
N ILE A 229 -0.25 -11.05 16.96
CA ILE A 229 -0.31 -9.97 17.92
C ILE A 229 -0.17 -10.58 19.30
N SER A 230 0.92 -10.27 20.00
CA SER A 230 1.21 -10.73 21.35
C SER A 230 1.05 -9.61 22.38
N PRO A 231 0.68 -9.93 23.62
CA PRO A 231 0.61 -8.93 24.67
C PRO A 231 2.01 -8.53 25.13
N SER A 232 2.19 -7.29 25.52
CA SER A 232 3.41 -6.78 26.17
C SER A 232 3.43 -7.23 27.63
N ILE A 233 4.08 -8.37 27.89
CA ILE A 233 4.10 -9.04 29.18
C ILE A 233 4.83 -8.19 30.23
N ILE A 234 4.21 -7.96 31.38
CA ILE A 234 4.83 -7.29 32.53
C ILE A 234 5.53 -8.35 33.39
N MET A 235 6.84 -8.19 33.55
CA MET A 235 7.67 -9.10 34.32
C MET A 235 8.12 -8.40 35.61
N ASP A 236 7.38 -8.63 36.72
CA ASP A 236 7.66 -8.01 38.00
C ASP A 236 8.75 -8.77 38.79
N ASP A 237 8.88 -10.08 38.55
CA ASP A 237 9.86 -10.89 39.26
C ASP A 237 11.31 -10.53 38.82
N PRO A 238 12.25 -10.46 39.79
CA PRO A 238 13.65 -10.19 39.48
C PRO A 238 14.28 -11.40 38.77
N PRO A 239 15.13 -11.17 37.75
CA PRO A 239 15.79 -12.25 37.01
C PRO A 239 16.73 -13.04 37.91
N THR A 240 16.79 -14.35 37.73
CA THR A 240 17.62 -15.28 38.51
C THR A 240 18.90 -15.68 37.76
N THR A 241 18.95 -15.51 36.47
CA THR A 241 20.07 -15.82 35.59
C THR A 241 20.45 -14.62 34.73
N TRP A 242 21.65 -14.67 34.14
CA TRP A 242 22.05 -13.64 33.16
C TRP A 242 21.17 -13.63 31.91
N ASP A 243 20.78 -14.80 31.39
CA ASP A 243 19.94 -14.91 30.21
C ASP A 243 18.55 -14.35 30.48
N GLU A 244 17.96 -14.65 31.65
CA GLU A 244 16.70 -14.06 32.08
C GLU A 244 16.79 -12.54 32.26
N LEU A 245 17.91 -12.03 32.80
CA LEU A 245 18.14 -10.59 32.91
C LEU A 245 18.19 -9.94 31.54
N MET A 246 18.89 -10.53 30.59
CA MET A 246 18.97 -10.01 29.21
C MET A 246 17.63 -10.06 28.49
N TYR A 247 16.88 -11.16 28.63
CA TYR A 247 15.53 -11.28 28.09
C TYR A 247 14.59 -10.20 28.63
N GLN A 248 14.56 -9.99 29.93
CA GLN A 248 13.77 -8.92 30.56
C GLN A 248 14.23 -7.54 30.08
N ALA A 249 15.55 -7.31 30.01
CA ALA A 249 16.11 -6.04 29.58
C ALA A 249 15.75 -5.69 28.14
N GLU A 250 15.90 -6.63 27.19
CA GLU A 250 15.50 -6.46 25.79
C GLU A 250 13.99 -6.25 25.65
N SER A 251 13.19 -7.04 26.38
CA SER A 251 11.74 -6.88 26.39
C SER A 251 11.28 -5.52 26.92
N TYR A 252 11.92 -4.98 27.97
CA TYR A 252 11.59 -3.65 28.48
C TYR A 252 12.16 -2.54 27.61
N GLU A 253 13.25 -2.76 26.91
CA GLU A 253 13.79 -1.82 25.92
C GLU A 253 12.79 -1.63 24.77
N GLU A 254 12.25 -2.70 24.22
CA GLU A 254 11.16 -2.64 23.23
C GLU A 254 9.94 -1.88 23.76
N LYS A 255 9.52 -2.16 25.01
CA LYS A 255 8.36 -1.51 25.65
C LYS A 255 8.49 -0.01 25.80
N ILE A 256 9.71 0.50 26.01
CA ILE A 256 9.93 1.95 26.19
C ILE A 256 10.10 2.70 24.86
N GLU A 257 10.21 2.02 23.73
CA GLU A 257 10.24 2.60 22.39
C GLU A 257 8.85 2.83 21.78
N GLY A 258 7.80 2.78 22.57
CA GLY A 258 6.43 3.03 22.13
C GLY A 258 6.16 4.49 21.77
N ASN A 259 4.88 4.80 21.58
CA ASN A 259 4.43 6.13 21.18
C ASN A 259 3.63 6.79 22.29
N ALA A 260 3.62 8.11 22.31
CA ALA A 260 2.80 8.90 23.23
C ALA A 260 1.79 9.75 22.47
N VAL A 261 0.52 9.70 22.89
CA VAL A 261 -0.55 10.58 22.38
C VAL A 261 -0.84 11.62 23.45
N LEU A 262 -0.51 12.89 23.15
CA LEU A 262 -0.65 13.97 24.11
C LEU A 262 -2.13 14.40 24.26
N THR A 263 -2.53 14.78 25.48
CA THR A 263 -3.83 15.41 25.71
C THR A 263 -3.85 16.83 25.10
N GLU A 264 -5.02 17.36 24.78
CA GLU A 264 -5.17 18.66 24.11
C GLU A 264 -4.48 19.83 24.83
N ASN A 265 -4.34 19.73 26.15
CA ASN A 265 -3.77 20.79 26.98
C ASN A 265 -2.29 20.55 27.35
N TYR A 266 -1.65 19.54 26.78
CA TYR A 266 -0.28 19.18 27.10
C TYR A 266 0.62 19.35 25.89
N SER A 267 1.54 20.30 25.99
CA SER A 267 2.41 20.66 24.85
C SER A 267 3.59 19.71 24.69
N LEU A 268 4.13 19.64 23.47
CA LEU A 268 5.35 18.87 23.20
C LEU A 268 6.53 19.31 24.09
N ALA A 269 6.67 20.61 24.37
CA ALA A 269 7.74 21.11 25.23
C ALA A 269 7.61 20.59 26.67
N GLU A 270 6.38 20.52 27.21
CA GLU A 270 6.12 19.94 28.53
C GLU A 270 6.34 18.44 28.53
N PHE A 271 5.96 17.74 27.47
CA PHE A 271 6.22 16.33 27.29
C PHE A 271 7.72 16.05 27.26
N THR A 272 8.49 16.79 26.46
CA THR A 272 9.96 16.65 26.39
C THR A 272 10.60 16.86 27.77
N ALA A 273 10.21 17.93 28.47
CA ALA A 273 10.72 18.20 29.81
C ALA A 273 10.36 17.08 30.81
N TYR A 274 9.19 16.50 30.69
CA TYR A 274 8.77 15.37 31.52
C TYR A 274 9.59 14.11 31.24
N ILE A 275 9.81 13.76 29.98
CA ILE A 275 10.66 12.61 29.60
C ILE A 275 12.09 12.82 30.09
N GLU A 276 12.69 14.01 29.90
CA GLU A 276 14.01 14.36 30.44
C GLU A 276 14.06 14.21 31.97
N GLN A 277 13.02 14.64 32.67
CA GLN A 277 12.92 14.48 34.13
C GLN A 277 12.87 13.00 34.53
N LEU A 278 12.11 12.16 33.84
CA LEU A 278 12.03 10.73 34.07
C LEU A 278 13.37 10.03 33.79
N THR A 279 14.00 10.37 32.66
CA THR A 279 15.31 9.84 32.25
C THR A 279 16.36 10.11 33.31
N ASN A 280 16.42 11.36 33.81
CA ASN A 280 17.33 11.74 34.86
C ASN A 280 17.00 11.05 36.23
N ARG A 281 15.70 10.93 36.56
CA ARG A 281 15.25 10.32 37.81
C ARG A 281 15.60 8.86 37.90
N TYR A 282 15.49 8.13 36.81
CA TYR A 282 15.74 6.68 36.76
C TYR A 282 17.11 6.33 36.18
N SER A 283 17.97 7.33 35.99
CA SER A 283 19.32 7.13 35.42
C SER A 283 19.30 6.30 34.11
N MET A 284 18.28 6.58 33.27
CA MET A 284 18.14 5.91 32.00
C MET A 284 19.17 6.43 31.00
N PHE A 285 19.42 5.65 29.97
CA PHE A 285 20.08 6.13 28.76
C PHE A 285 19.27 7.23 28.08
N ASP A 286 19.89 7.96 27.18
CA ASP A 286 19.24 9.07 26.47
C ASP A 286 18.07 8.58 25.61
N ILE A 287 16.89 9.18 25.81
CA ILE A 287 15.66 8.87 25.06
C ILE A 287 15.29 10.10 24.24
N GLN A 288 15.23 9.92 22.94
CA GLN A 288 14.83 10.94 22.00
C GLN A 288 13.33 10.87 21.72
N ILE A 289 12.70 12.02 21.59
CA ILE A 289 11.33 12.12 21.11
C ILE A 289 11.39 12.40 19.63
N VAL A 290 10.98 11.41 18.84
CA VAL A 290 10.80 11.55 17.41
C VAL A 290 9.42 12.16 17.19
N THR A 291 9.41 13.44 16.82
CA THR A 291 8.15 14.07 16.42
C THR A 291 7.65 13.37 15.17
N PRO A 292 6.32 13.24 14.99
CA PRO A 292 5.75 12.87 13.72
C PRO A 292 6.09 13.96 12.70
N ASN A 293 7.38 14.05 12.39
CA ASN A 293 7.79 14.91 11.30
C ASN A 293 7.13 14.31 10.07
N ALA A 294 6.39 15.17 9.41
CA ALA A 294 5.99 15.00 8.05
C ALA A 294 7.08 14.32 7.18
N SER A 295 8.33 14.24 7.58
CA SER A 295 9.44 13.64 6.85
C SER A 295 9.64 12.13 7.05
N PHE A 296 9.17 11.48 8.10
CA PHE A 296 9.37 10.03 8.29
C PHE A 296 8.13 9.18 7.95
N LEU A 297 6.95 9.61 8.36
CA LEU A 297 5.69 9.07 7.84
C LEU A 297 5.36 9.64 6.45
N ASP A 298 6.05 10.69 6.06
CA ASP A 298 5.57 11.63 5.13
C ASP A 298 6.04 11.42 3.71
N THR A 299 7.25 11.16 3.52
CA THR A 299 7.69 11.24 2.14
C THR A 299 7.59 9.92 1.41
N SER A 300 7.63 8.79 2.08
CA SER A 300 7.51 7.51 1.37
C SER A 300 6.08 6.94 1.34
N LEU A 301 5.31 7.03 2.40
CA LEU A 301 3.97 6.43 2.44
C LEU A 301 2.83 7.42 2.21
N ILE A 302 2.76 8.57 2.89
CA ILE A 302 1.72 9.56 2.57
C ILE A 302 2.00 10.23 1.23
N LEU A 303 3.25 10.49 0.90
CA LEU A 303 3.62 10.97 -0.44
C LEU A 303 3.51 9.85 -1.49
N SER A 304 3.85 8.59 -1.18
CA SER A 304 3.54 7.46 -2.07
C SER A 304 2.04 7.18 -2.08
N CYS A 305 1.32 7.34 -0.98
CA CYS A 305 -0.13 7.24 -0.99
C CYS A 305 -0.79 8.45 -1.67
N TYR A 306 -0.43 9.67 -1.34
CA TYR A 306 -1.00 10.87 -1.99
C TYR A 306 -0.36 11.19 -3.34
N MET A 307 0.96 11.04 -3.50
CA MET A 307 1.64 11.11 -4.79
C MET A 307 1.45 9.82 -5.60
N GLY A 308 1.35 8.65 -5.01
CA GLY A 308 1.03 7.41 -5.71
C GLY A 308 -0.28 7.55 -6.46
N LYS A 309 -1.37 7.93 -5.79
CA LYS A 309 -2.68 8.14 -6.39
C LYS A 309 -2.66 9.24 -7.45
N ASN A 310 -2.14 10.41 -7.11
CA ASN A 310 -2.07 11.54 -8.03
C ASN A 310 -1.09 11.26 -9.19
N MET A 311 -0.01 10.54 -8.94
CA MET A 311 0.94 10.14 -9.97
C MET A 311 0.35 9.09 -10.91
N PHE A 312 -0.43 8.13 -10.44
CA PHE A 312 -1.15 7.18 -11.29
C PHE A 312 -2.20 7.87 -12.15
N PHE A 313 -2.98 8.81 -11.59
CA PHE A 313 -3.91 9.62 -12.39
C PHE A 313 -3.19 10.50 -13.40
N LEU A 314 -2.07 11.09 -13.04
CA LEU A 314 -1.24 11.89 -13.94
C LEU A 314 -0.67 11.03 -15.06
N LEU A 315 -0.13 9.85 -14.76
CA LEU A 315 0.36 8.89 -15.76
C LEU A 315 -0.75 8.42 -16.69
N ALA A 316 -1.92 8.06 -16.16
CA ALA A 316 -3.08 7.69 -16.96
C ALA A 316 -3.53 8.85 -17.86
N GLY A 317 -3.52 10.09 -17.35
CA GLY A 317 -3.79 11.30 -18.11
C GLY A 317 -2.77 11.54 -19.23
N ILE A 318 -1.48 11.35 -18.95
CA ILE A 318 -0.42 11.44 -19.97
C ILE A 318 -0.62 10.39 -21.06
N ILE A 319 -0.88 9.13 -20.70
CA ILE A 319 -1.14 8.05 -21.68
C ILE A 319 -2.36 8.41 -22.55
N PHE A 320 -3.44 8.87 -21.92
CA PHE A 320 -4.64 9.30 -22.64
C PHE A 320 -4.35 10.43 -23.63
N LEU A 321 -3.59 11.43 -23.21
CA LEU A 321 -3.17 12.57 -24.05
C LEU A 321 -2.28 12.10 -25.21
N VAL A 322 -1.31 11.24 -24.96
CA VAL A 322 -0.43 10.67 -25.99
C VAL A 322 -1.23 9.87 -27.01
N LEU A 323 -2.15 9.02 -26.58
CA LEU A 323 -3.04 8.28 -27.48
C LEU A 323 -3.90 9.21 -28.33
N THR A 324 -4.40 10.30 -27.76
CA THR A 324 -5.19 11.31 -28.48
C THR A 324 -4.35 12.04 -29.54
N ILE A 325 -3.09 12.41 -29.21
CA ILE A 325 -2.15 13.03 -30.16
C ILE A 325 -1.82 12.06 -31.29
N ILE A 326 -1.51 10.80 -31.00
CA ILE A 326 -1.23 9.77 -32.01
C ILE A 326 -2.43 9.61 -32.94
N ASN A 327 -3.63 9.52 -32.41
CA ASN A 327 -4.83 9.41 -33.23
C ASN A 327 -5.10 10.68 -34.06
N TRP A 328 -4.81 11.88 -33.53
CA TRP A 328 -4.87 13.12 -34.29
C TRP A 328 -3.89 13.10 -35.47
N CYS A 329 -2.62 12.77 -35.24
CA CYS A 329 -1.64 12.62 -36.33
C CYS A 329 -2.06 11.60 -37.38
N PHE A 330 -2.60 10.46 -36.93
CA PHE A 330 -3.17 9.44 -37.81
C PHE A 330 -4.32 9.99 -38.64
N SER A 331 -5.24 10.75 -38.03
CA SER A 331 -6.36 11.38 -38.74
C SER A 331 -5.90 12.36 -39.82
N VAL A 332 -4.96 13.24 -39.46
CA VAL A 332 -4.41 14.20 -40.43
C VAL A 332 -3.75 13.49 -41.61
N ASN A 333 -2.97 12.45 -41.37
CA ASN A 333 -2.34 11.67 -42.43
C ASN A 333 -3.37 10.91 -43.30
N LEU A 334 -4.39 10.32 -42.65
CA LEU A 334 -5.49 9.64 -43.35
C LEU A 334 -6.24 10.61 -44.30
N PHE A 335 -6.62 11.76 -43.76
CA PHE A 335 -7.34 12.75 -44.56
C PHE A 335 -6.48 13.33 -45.69
N LYS A 336 -5.19 13.60 -45.47
CA LYS A 336 -4.27 14.00 -46.55
C LYS A 336 -4.18 12.93 -47.64
N MET A 337 -4.07 11.66 -47.28
CA MET A 337 -3.99 10.55 -48.23
C MET A 337 -5.29 10.39 -49.03
N LEU A 338 -6.44 10.73 -48.42
CA LEU A 338 -7.77 10.58 -49.04
C LEU A 338 -8.23 11.85 -49.74
N SER A 339 -7.51 12.98 -49.66
CA SER A 339 -7.96 14.27 -50.20
C SER A 339 -8.38 14.22 -51.66
N ASN A 340 -7.54 13.65 -52.54
CA ASN A 340 -7.84 13.48 -53.95
C ASN A 340 -9.09 12.61 -54.20
N TYR A 341 -9.21 11.51 -53.46
CA TYR A 341 -10.36 10.62 -53.55
C TYR A 341 -11.66 11.33 -53.15
N PHE A 342 -11.60 12.09 -52.06
CA PHE A 342 -12.74 12.87 -51.59
C PHE A 342 -13.13 14.00 -52.53
N GLY A 343 -12.12 14.70 -53.10
CA GLY A 343 -12.38 15.69 -54.15
C GLY A 343 -13.17 15.11 -55.34
N VAL A 344 -12.77 13.94 -55.84
CA VAL A 344 -13.47 13.24 -56.90
C VAL A 344 -14.89 12.83 -56.48
N GLN A 345 -15.08 12.37 -55.25
CA GLN A 345 -16.43 11.99 -54.77
C GLN A 345 -17.35 13.21 -54.63
N ILE A 346 -16.83 14.36 -54.20
CA ILE A 346 -17.61 15.61 -54.14
C ILE A 346 -18.01 16.06 -55.54
N LEU A 347 -17.10 16.03 -56.52
CA LEU A 347 -17.42 16.34 -57.93
C LEU A 347 -18.51 15.44 -58.49
N ASN A 348 -18.59 14.19 -58.04
CA ASN A 348 -19.63 13.25 -58.39
C ASN A 348 -20.93 13.42 -57.57
N GLY A 349 -21.07 14.51 -56.81
CA GLY A 349 -22.26 14.84 -56.03
C GLY A 349 -22.38 14.17 -54.67
N CYS A 350 -21.30 13.64 -54.15
CA CYS A 350 -21.30 13.05 -52.81
C CYS A 350 -21.38 14.16 -51.72
N ASN A 351 -22.31 14.01 -50.80
CA ASN A 351 -22.45 14.94 -49.66
C ASN A 351 -21.35 14.70 -48.63
N GLU A 352 -20.86 15.78 -48.02
CA GLU A 352 -19.87 15.79 -46.93
C GLU A 352 -20.23 14.82 -45.77
N ASN A 353 -21.51 14.74 -45.40
CA ASN A 353 -21.99 13.83 -44.35
C ASN A 353 -21.77 12.36 -44.71
N ILE A 354 -21.81 11.99 -45.97
CA ILE A 354 -21.56 10.63 -46.44
C ILE A 354 -20.08 10.28 -46.28
N LEU A 355 -19.20 11.24 -46.62
CA LEU A 355 -17.76 11.08 -46.44
C LEU A 355 -17.41 10.98 -44.95
N PHE A 356 -17.99 11.85 -44.12
CA PHE A 356 -17.80 11.78 -42.68
C PHE A 356 -18.26 10.43 -42.10
N ASN A 357 -19.46 9.98 -42.46
CA ASN A 357 -19.99 8.69 -41.98
C ASN A 357 -19.09 7.51 -42.41
N ALA A 358 -18.54 7.54 -43.61
CA ALA A 358 -17.64 6.49 -44.08
C ALA A 358 -16.33 6.46 -43.28
N VAL A 359 -15.73 7.62 -43.00
CA VAL A 359 -14.53 7.73 -42.14
C VAL A 359 -14.86 7.33 -40.71
N PHE A 360 -15.99 7.79 -40.18
CA PHE A 360 -16.45 7.43 -38.82
C PHE A 360 -16.64 5.92 -38.68
N ILE A 361 -17.29 5.25 -39.62
CA ILE A 361 -17.46 3.78 -39.61
C ILE A 361 -16.08 3.10 -39.62
N TYR A 362 -15.19 3.52 -40.52
CA TYR A 362 -13.84 2.96 -40.61
C TYR A 362 -13.09 3.09 -39.27
N LYS A 363 -13.11 4.28 -38.65
CA LYS A 363 -12.43 4.54 -37.39
C LYS A 363 -13.09 3.85 -36.21
N SER A 364 -14.41 3.76 -36.19
CA SER A 364 -15.14 3.02 -35.15
C SER A 364 -14.74 1.55 -35.11
N VAL A 365 -14.56 0.93 -36.27
CA VAL A 365 -14.14 -0.48 -36.35
C VAL A 365 -12.75 -0.66 -35.69
N PHE A 366 -11.79 0.20 -35.99
CA PHE A 366 -10.46 0.04 -35.44
C PHE A 366 -10.40 0.41 -33.95
N MET A 367 -11.13 1.46 -33.52
CA MET A 367 -11.22 1.84 -32.10
C MET A 367 -11.88 0.73 -31.28
N LEU A 368 -12.98 0.19 -31.73
CA LEU A 368 -13.65 -0.93 -31.08
C LEU A 368 -12.78 -2.20 -31.05
N SER A 369 -11.98 -2.45 -32.09
CA SER A 369 -11.06 -3.58 -32.11
C SER A 369 -9.93 -3.40 -31.09
N GLY A 370 -9.30 -2.23 -31.03
CA GLY A 370 -8.20 -1.95 -30.08
C GLY A 370 -8.68 -1.87 -28.62
N ILE A 371 -9.68 -1.02 -28.38
CA ILE A 371 -10.23 -0.81 -27.01
C ILE A 371 -10.97 -2.07 -26.52
N GLY A 372 -11.81 -2.66 -27.36
CA GLY A 372 -12.54 -3.88 -27.02
C GLY A 372 -11.61 -5.06 -26.71
N GLY A 373 -10.53 -5.18 -27.49
CA GLY A 373 -9.47 -6.16 -27.22
C GLY A 373 -8.77 -5.90 -25.87
N ALA A 374 -8.49 -4.64 -25.54
CA ALA A 374 -7.89 -4.26 -24.27
C ALA A 374 -8.83 -4.59 -23.09
N VAL A 375 -10.10 -4.21 -23.18
CA VAL A 375 -11.11 -4.51 -22.15
C VAL A 375 -11.27 -6.02 -21.95
N PHE A 376 -11.31 -6.78 -23.04
CA PHE A 376 -11.38 -8.24 -22.96
C PHE A 376 -10.16 -8.86 -22.26
N LEU A 377 -8.95 -8.40 -22.59
CA LEU A 377 -7.72 -8.89 -21.93
C LEU A 377 -7.69 -8.51 -20.45
N LEU A 378 -8.07 -7.29 -20.09
CA LEU A 378 -8.16 -6.86 -18.68
C LEU A 378 -9.18 -7.69 -17.88
N MET A 379 -10.30 -8.07 -18.50
CA MET A 379 -11.24 -9.02 -17.88
C MET A 379 -10.62 -10.40 -17.66
N CYS A 380 -9.86 -10.91 -18.64
CA CYS A 380 -9.16 -12.19 -18.49
C CYS A 380 -8.06 -12.16 -17.41
N MET A 381 -7.43 -11.01 -17.21
CA MET A 381 -6.40 -10.78 -16.19
C MET A 381 -6.98 -10.44 -14.80
N GLN A 382 -8.30 -10.39 -14.65
CA GLN A 382 -9.02 -9.94 -13.44
C GLN A 382 -8.67 -8.51 -13.00
N GLN A 383 -8.15 -7.69 -13.89
CA GLN A 383 -7.77 -6.28 -13.66
C GLN A 383 -8.78 -5.30 -14.32
N PHE A 384 -10.01 -5.73 -14.47
CA PHE A 384 -11.06 -4.91 -15.09
C PHE A 384 -11.60 -3.86 -14.12
N ASN A 385 -11.56 -2.59 -14.55
CA ASN A 385 -12.06 -1.47 -13.76
C ASN A 385 -13.03 -0.60 -14.61
N MET A 386 -14.11 -0.11 -13.98
CA MET A 386 -15.09 0.77 -14.66
C MET A 386 -14.49 2.08 -15.17
N PHE A 387 -13.41 2.57 -14.57
CA PHE A 387 -12.71 3.77 -15.07
C PHE A 387 -12.16 3.60 -16.49
N VAL A 388 -11.73 2.39 -16.87
CA VAL A 388 -11.30 2.08 -18.24
C VAL A 388 -12.44 2.26 -19.24
N VAL A 389 -13.65 1.84 -18.88
CA VAL A 389 -14.84 1.99 -19.73
C VAL A 389 -15.19 3.48 -19.92
N ILE A 390 -15.18 4.24 -18.82
CA ILE A 390 -15.43 5.69 -18.85
C ILE A 390 -14.38 6.40 -19.72
N ALA A 391 -13.09 6.09 -19.52
CA ALA A 391 -12.00 6.64 -20.33
C ALA A 391 -12.14 6.27 -21.81
N SER A 392 -12.58 5.05 -22.12
CA SER A 392 -12.83 4.59 -23.49
C SER A 392 -13.94 5.39 -24.16
N ILE A 393 -15.04 5.63 -23.47
CA ILE A 393 -16.16 6.43 -23.99
C ILE A 393 -15.71 7.87 -24.25
N ILE A 394 -15.03 8.49 -23.28
CA ILE A 394 -14.50 9.86 -23.42
C ILE A 394 -13.54 9.94 -24.62
N TYR A 395 -12.64 8.96 -24.75
CA TYR A 395 -11.69 8.88 -25.86
C TYR A 395 -12.38 8.82 -27.22
N ILE A 396 -13.38 7.96 -27.38
CA ILE A 396 -14.15 7.84 -28.64
C ILE A 396 -14.86 9.16 -29.00
N VAL A 397 -15.48 9.81 -28.00
CA VAL A 397 -16.18 11.09 -28.18
C VAL A 397 -15.21 12.19 -28.63
N ILE A 398 -14.10 12.38 -27.90
CA ILE A 398 -13.10 13.40 -28.23
C ILE A 398 -12.53 13.18 -29.64
N ASN A 399 -12.14 11.95 -29.97
CA ASN A 399 -11.56 11.66 -31.28
C ASN A 399 -12.58 11.81 -32.43
N THR A 400 -13.87 11.52 -32.21
CA THR A 400 -14.93 11.78 -33.19
C THR A 400 -15.08 13.27 -33.45
N ILE A 401 -15.00 14.12 -32.41
CA ILE A 401 -15.05 15.58 -32.55
C ILE A 401 -13.84 16.08 -33.36
N ILE A 402 -12.63 15.59 -33.00
CA ILE A 402 -11.38 15.93 -33.72
C ILE A 402 -11.49 15.59 -35.19
N ASP A 403 -11.95 14.40 -35.53
CA ASP A 403 -12.11 13.95 -36.92
C ASP A 403 -13.07 14.84 -37.70
N LYS A 404 -14.20 15.23 -37.10
CA LYS A 404 -15.17 16.12 -37.71
C LYS A 404 -14.57 17.50 -38.01
N VAL A 405 -13.76 18.03 -37.08
CA VAL A 405 -13.09 19.32 -37.25
C VAL A 405 -12.04 19.25 -38.37
N ILE A 406 -11.22 18.18 -38.38
CA ILE A 406 -10.18 18.01 -39.42
C ILE A 406 -10.82 17.86 -40.82
N LEU A 407 -11.84 17.01 -40.93
CA LEU A 407 -12.54 16.81 -42.22
C LEU A 407 -13.16 18.11 -42.71
N ARG A 408 -13.87 18.86 -41.86
CA ARG A 408 -14.46 20.13 -42.19
C ARG A 408 -13.41 21.13 -42.68
N LYS A 409 -12.31 21.28 -41.95
CA LYS A 409 -11.21 22.16 -42.33
C LYS A 409 -10.54 21.76 -43.65
N MET A 410 -10.52 20.48 -43.98
CA MET A 410 -9.99 19.98 -45.23
C MET A 410 -10.97 20.27 -46.39
N LEU A 411 -12.29 20.08 -46.19
CA LEU A 411 -13.31 20.31 -47.22
C LEU A 411 -13.58 21.78 -47.50
N ASP A 412 -13.26 22.68 -46.58
CA ASP A 412 -13.30 24.14 -46.76
C ASP A 412 -12.18 24.67 -47.69
N GLN A 413 -11.21 23.81 -48.09
CA GLN A 413 -10.19 24.15 -49.08
C GLN A 413 -10.77 24.04 -50.50
N ASP A 414 -10.28 24.90 -51.44
CA ASP A 414 -10.71 24.84 -52.83
C ASP A 414 -10.56 23.44 -53.44
N ILE A 415 -11.56 22.97 -54.17
CA ILE A 415 -11.59 21.66 -54.80
C ILE A 415 -10.35 21.45 -55.69
N ASP A 416 -9.88 22.49 -56.35
CA ASP A 416 -8.64 22.47 -57.14
C ASP A 416 -7.40 22.16 -56.28
N HIS A 417 -7.35 22.65 -55.05
CA HIS A 417 -6.27 22.34 -54.11
C HIS A 417 -6.36 20.89 -53.60
N LEU A 418 -7.57 20.39 -53.38
CA LEU A 418 -7.80 18.98 -52.96
C LEU A 418 -7.35 18.00 -54.06
N LEU A 419 -7.57 18.35 -55.33
CA LEU A 419 -7.20 17.53 -56.50
C LEU A 419 -5.69 17.56 -56.81
N ARG A 420 -4.96 18.62 -56.41
CA ARG A 420 -3.52 18.79 -56.68
C ARG A 420 -2.63 18.39 -55.48
N SER A 421 -3.21 18.12 -54.31
CA SER A 421 -2.45 17.67 -53.15
C SER A 421 -1.86 16.28 -53.40
N LYS A 422 -0.53 16.18 -53.51
CA LYS A 422 0.22 14.93 -53.63
C LYS A 422 0.54 14.37 -52.23
#